data_0f3bfd287881113d743d4f49edd85f04
#
_entry.id   0f3bfd287881113d743d4f49edd85f04
#
_cell.length_a   1.000
_cell.length_b   1.000
_cell.length_c   1.000
_cell.angle_alpha   90.00
_cell.angle_beta   90.00
_cell.angle_gamma   90.00
#
_symmetry.space_group_name_H-M   'P 1'
#
loop_
_entity.id
_entity.type
_entity.pdbx_description
1 polymer ?
#
loop_
_entity_poly.entity_id
_entity_poly.type
_entity_poly.pdbx_seq_one_letter_code
_entity_poly.pdbx_strand_id
1 'polypeptide(L)'
;MRIRGGKNRGRELRALKSDHIRPPLERVRQTIFAILAERAEGANVLDLFAGTGSLGLEALSRGARRVLFVDNSAQSVRALKGNIAACRMEAQTAVMMMSAFQIFNSRRLHDAGPYDIIFADPPYPLLDMPRGLGRFLRLLDRLVEEGLLAPDGRVVARCRPGVMRLEELQQLESVRAEQVGDTEVFFLKRKTRAQ
;
A
#
# COMPACT_ATOMS: atom_id res chain seq x y z
N MET A 1 -0.33 15.12 9.84
CA MET A 1 -1.24 14.01 9.43
C MET A 1 -1.57 13.16 10.65
N ARG A 2 -2.79 12.57 10.76
CA ARG A 2 -3.18 11.79 11.96
C ARG A 2 -3.77 10.43 11.57
N ILE A 3 -3.60 9.43 12.42
CA ILE A 3 -4.32 8.15 12.37
C ILE A 3 -5.81 8.40 12.64
N ARG A 4 -6.72 7.78 11.84
CA ARG A 4 -8.16 8.08 11.88
C ARG A 4 -9.00 7.01 12.54
N GLY A 5 -8.51 5.78 12.64
CA GLY A 5 -9.24 4.66 13.23
C GLY A 5 -8.38 3.80 14.15
N GLY A 6 -9.05 2.90 14.88
CA GLY A 6 -8.41 1.89 15.70
C GLY A 6 -7.73 2.41 16.98
N LYS A 7 -6.83 1.60 17.52
CA LYS A 7 -6.22 1.80 18.85
C LYS A 7 -5.37 3.08 18.97
N ASN A 8 -4.79 3.55 17.86
CA ASN A 8 -3.93 4.74 17.82
C ASN A 8 -4.63 5.95 17.21
N ARG A 9 -5.97 5.97 17.16
CA ARG A 9 -6.76 7.09 16.64
C ARG A 9 -6.32 8.42 17.27
N GLY A 10 -6.14 9.44 16.44
CA GLY A 10 -5.73 10.79 16.85
C GLY A 10 -4.20 10.97 16.93
N ARG A 11 -3.40 9.90 16.92
CA ARG A 11 -1.93 10.00 16.97
C ARG A 11 -1.41 10.74 15.74
N GLU A 12 -0.57 11.74 15.97
CA GLU A 12 0.07 12.51 14.92
C GLU A 12 1.21 11.74 14.26
N LEU A 13 1.24 11.76 12.92
CA LEU A 13 2.33 11.24 12.12
C LEU A 13 3.09 12.40 11.47
N ARG A 14 4.42 12.34 11.52
CA ARG A 14 5.29 13.27 10.80
C ARG A 14 5.08 13.07 9.30
N ALA A 15 4.84 14.17 8.59
CA ALA A 15 4.85 14.24 7.14
C ALA A 15 6.18 14.83 6.67
N LEU A 16 6.60 14.52 5.46
CA LEU A 16 7.73 15.20 4.83
C LEU A 16 7.28 16.56 4.32
N LYS A 17 8.17 17.57 4.36
CA LYS A 17 7.87 18.93 3.87
C LYS A 17 7.56 18.97 2.36
N SER A 18 8.08 18.01 1.60
CA SER A 18 7.82 17.84 0.16
C SER A 18 6.49 17.15 -0.14
N ASP A 19 5.93 16.44 0.83
CA ASP A 19 4.57 15.95 0.71
C ASP A 19 3.68 17.19 0.82
N HIS A 20 3.33 17.78 -0.32
CA HIS A 20 2.19 18.69 -0.35
C HIS A 20 1.03 17.91 0.25
N ILE A 21 0.78 18.12 1.56
CA ILE A 21 -0.32 17.54 2.31
C ILE A 21 -1.57 18.05 1.62
N ARG A 22 -1.98 17.33 0.57
CA ARG A 22 -3.23 17.60 -0.09
C ARG A 22 -4.33 17.11 0.82
N PRO A 23 -5.31 17.95 1.16
CA PRO A 23 -6.51 17.51 1.86
C PRO A 23 -7.11 16.19 1.30
N PRO A 24 -6.95 15.90 -0.02
CA PRO A 24 -7.39 14.63 -0.61
C PRO A 24 -6.78 13.37 0.03
N LEU A 25 -5.50 13.40 0.45
CA LEU A 25 -4.84 12.20 0.99
C LEU A 25 -5.53 11.63 2.23
N GLU A 26 -6.09 12.50 3.07
CA GLU A 26 -6.80 12.05 4.26
C GLU A 26 -8.17 11.46 3.94
N ARG A 27 -8.91 12.07 3.00
CA ARG A 27 -10.19 11.55 2.49
C ARG A 27 -9.98 10.22 1.77
N VAL A 28 -8.97 10.13 0.91
CA VAL A 28 -8.60 8.90 0.20
C VAL A 28 -8.33 7.77 1.19
N ARG A 29 -7.52 8.01 2.23
CA ARG A 29 -7.25 7.01 3.27
C ARG A 29 -8.51 6.59 4.01
N GLN A 30 -9.39 7.53 4.37
CA GLN A 30 -10.68 7.22 4.98
C GLN A 30 -11.54 6.33 4.07
N THR A 31 -11.61 6.64 2.78
CA THR A 31 -12.33 5.83 1.79
C THR A 31 -11.73 4.43 1.68
N ILE A 32 -10.40 4.32 1.58
CA ILE A 32 -9.71 3.02 1.53
C ILE A 32 -10.12 2.15 2.72
N PHE A 33 -10.01 2.67 3.94
CA PHE A 33 -10.30 1.89 5.13
C PHE A 33 -11.80 1.70 5.41
N ALA A 34 -12.67 2.55 4.88
CA ALA A 34 -14.12 2.30 4.90
C ALA A 34 -14.48 1.09 4.01
N ILE A 35 -13.82 0.95 2.87
CA ILE A 35 -14.04 -0.16 1.93
C ILE A 35 -13.37 -1.45 2.41
N LEU A 36 -12.15 -1.37 2.92
CA LEU A 36 -11.46 -2.52 3.50
C LEU A 36 -12.18 -3.05 4.75
N ALA A 37 -12.86 -2.15 5.48
CA ALA A 37 -13.65 -2.48 6.68
C ALA A 37 -12.88 -3.41 7.64
N GLU A 38 -13.45 -4.57 7.96
CA GLU A 38 -12.90 -5.57 8.87
C GLU A 38 -11.70 -6.35 8.30
N ARG A 39 -11.43 -6.23 6.98
CA ARG A 39 -10.30 -6.92 6.35
C ARG A 39 -8.93 -6.51 6.90
N ALA A 40 -8.84 -5.38 7.58
CA ALA A 40 -7.60 -4.95 8.21
C ALA A 40 -7.31 -5.72 9.51
N GLU A 41 -8.33 -6.26 10.19
CA GLU A 41 -8.14 -6.98 11.44
C GLU A 41 -7.45 -8.33 11.22
N GLY A 42 -6.38 -8.57 11.95
CA GLY A 42 -5.55 -9.77 11.82
C GLY A 42 -4.69 -9.82 10.55
N ALA A 43 -4.86 -8.88 9.63
CA ALA A 43 -4.23 -8.91 8.32
C ALA A 43 -2.70 -8.84 8.38
N ASN A 44 -2.07 -9.58 7.48
CA ASN A 44 -0.67 -9.43 7.11
C ASN A 44 -0.58 -8.44 5.94
N VAL A 45 0.12 -7.33 6.11
CA VAL A 45 0.09 -6.19 5.19
C VAL A 45 1.46 -5.93 4.57
N LEU A 46 1.48 -5.65 3.27
CA LEU A 46 2.63 -5.13 2.55
C LEU A 46 2.32 -3.69 2.10
N ASP A 47 3.14 -2.74 2.49
CA ASP A 47 3.00 -1.33 2.09
C ASP A 47 4.17 -0.97 1.16
N LEU A 48 3.90 -1.02 -0.14
CA LEU A 48 4.83 -0.65 -1.21
C LEU A 48 4.76 0.86 -1.45
N PHE A 49 5.91 1.48 -1.64
CA PHE A 49 6.03 2.93 -1.73
C PHE A 49 5.53 3.64 -0.45
N ALA A 50 5.92 3.08 0.70
CA ALA A 50 5.32 3.38 2.00
C ALA A 50 5.42 4.85 2.44
N GLY A 51 6.38 5.61 1.90
CA GLY A 51 6.59 7.00 2.31
C GLY A 51 6.78 7.13 3.82
N THR A 52 5.93 7.91 4.46
CA THR A 52 5.93 8.09 5.93
C THR A 52 5.12 7.02 6.67
N GLY A 53 4.58 6.00 5.98
CA GLY A 53 3.88 4.85 6.54
C GLY A 53 2.40 5.06 6.84
N SER A 54 1.77 6.01 6.19
CA SER A 54 0.39 6.41 6.56
C SER A 54 -0.66 5.32 6.37
N LEU A 55 -0.52 4.47 5.35
CA LEU A 55 -1.47 3.38 5.09
C LEU A 55 -1.20 2.19 6.00
N GLY A 56 0.04 1.72 6.08
CA GLY A 56 0.39 0.59 6.93
C GLY A 56 0.18 0.86 8.43
N LEU A 57 0.49 2.07 8.91
CA LEU A 57 0.25 2.45 10.32
C LEU A 57 -1.25 2.60 10.63
N GLU A 58 -2.06 3.07 9.69
CA GLU A 58 -3.51 3.05 9.82
C GLU A 58 -4.05 1.63 9.89
N ALA A 59 -3.51 0.70 9.05
CA ALA A 59 -3.88 -0.72 9.09
C ALA A 59 -3.55 -1.36 10.44
N LEU A 60 -2.34 -1.13 10.98
CA LEU A 60 -1.97 -1.60 12.33
C LEU A 60 -2.88 -1.04 13.41
N SER A 61 -3.21 0.24 13.33
CA SER A 61 -4.13 0.86 14.28
C SER A 61 -5.51 0.20 14.26
N ARG A 62 -5.93 -0.32 13.13
CA ARG A 62 -7.20 -1.03 12.91
C ARG A 62 -7.12 -2.53 13.12
N GLY A 63 -6.03 -3.02 13.70
CA GLY A 63 -5.89 -4.41 14.13
C GLY A 63 -5.11 -5.31 13.18
N ALA A 64 -4.43 -4.79 12.16
CA ALA A 64 -3.53 -5.60 11.35
C ALA A 64 -2.47 -6.27 12.24
N ARG A 65 -2.15 -7.54 11.93
CA ARG A 65 -1.20 -8.33 12.72
C ARG A 65 0.22 -7.82 12.56
N ARG A 66 0.62 -7.53 11.33
CA ARG A 66 1.96 -7.03 11.00
C ARG A 66 1.97 -6.28 9.68
N VAL A 67 2.94 -5.41 9.50
CA VAL A 67 3.17 -4.68 8.25
C VAL A 67 4.64 -4.75 7.85
N LEU A 68 4.90 -5.13 6.59
CA LEU A 68 6.17 -4.92 5.93
C LEU A 68 6.10 -3.65 5.10
N PHE A 69 6.91 -2.66 5.44
CA PHE A 69 7.04 -1.42 4.70
C PHE A 69 8.21 -1.47 3.74
N VAL A 70 8.02 -0.99 2.52
CA VAL A 70 9.06 -0.87 1.50
C VAL A 70 9.08 0.55 0.95
N ASP A 71 10.22 1.21 1.01
CA ASP A 71 10.45 2.51 0.39
C ASP A 71 11.92 2.68 0.03
N ASN A 72 12.23 3.35 -1.07
CA ASN A 72 13.62 3.56 -1.51
C ASN A 72 14.22 4.89 -1.02
N SER A 73 13.44 5.78 -0.44
CA SER A 73 13.88 7.07 0.06
C SER A 73 14.38 6.97 1.49
N ALA A 74 15.66 7.25 1.71
CA ALA A 74 16.22 7.29 3.07
C ALA A 74 15.50 8.31 3.97
N GLN A 75 15.02 9.42 3.41
CA GLN A 75 14.26 10.44 4.13
C GLN A 75 12.89 9.89 4.57
N SER A 76 12.17 9.22 3.66
CA SER A 76 10.90 8.56 3.93
C SER A 76 11.06 7.50 5.02
N VAL A 77 12.03 6.62 4.88
CA VAL A 77 12.31 5.54 5.85
C VAL A 77 12.66 6.10 7.23
N ARG A 78 13.40 7.19 7.30
CA ARG A 78 13.70 7.86 8.59
C ARG A 78 12.43 8.40 9.25
N ALA A 79 11.56 9.07 8.48
CA ALA A 79 10.29 9.58 8.98
C ALA A 79 9.36 8.45 9.41
N LEU A 80 9.26 7.39 8.59
CA LEU A 80 8.50 6.17 8.88
C LEU A 80 8.93 5.52 10.21
N LYS A 81 10.23 5.31 10.42
CA LYS A 81 10.74 4.74 11.68
C LYS A 81 10.37 5.62 12.88
N GLY A 82 10.44 6.95 12.73
CA GLY A 82 9.99 7.89 13.77
C GLY A 82 8.48 7.78 14.04
N ASN A 83 7.66 7.57 13.02
CA ASN A 83 6.22 7.37 13.15
C ASN A 83 5.89 6.04 13.82
N ILE A 84 6.61 4.96 13.46
CA ILE A 84 6.47 3.64 14.09
C ILE A 84 6.72 3.76 15.60
N ALA A 85 7.84 4.39 15.99
CA ALA A 85 8.19 4.59 17.40
C ALA A 85 7.16 5.46 18.13
N ALA A 86 6.71 6.56 17.51
CA ALA A 86 5.67 7.41 18.09
C ALA A 86 4.35 6.66 18.32
N CYS A 87 4.05 5.65 17.49
CA CYS A 87 2.85 4.82 17.65
C CYS A 87 3.08 3.57 18.53
N ARG A 88 4.32 3.28 18.95
CA ARG A 88 4.70 2.07 19.70
C ARG A 88 4.33 0.78 18.95
N MET A 89 4.65 0.74 17.64
CA MET A 89 4.30 -0.37 16.75
C MET A 89 5.52 -1.17 16.26
N GLU A 90 6.68 -1.04 16.90
CA GLU A 90 7.96 -1.66 16.46
C GLU A 90 7.85 -3.17 16.34
N ALA A 91 7.21 -3.83 17.30
CA ALA A 91 7.09 -5.29 17.32
C ALA A 91 6.24 -5.86 16.16
N GLN A 92 5.39 -5.04 15.55
CA GLN A 92 4.47 -5.44 14.48
C GLN A 92 4.95 -4.99 13.09
N THR A 93 6.15 -4.39 13.01
CA THR A 93 6.62 -3.75 11.78
C THR A 93 7.98 -4.25 11.35
N ALA A 94 8.16 -4.29 10.04
CA ALA A 94 9.46 -4.43 9.41
C ALA A 94 9.59 -3.37 8.31
N VAL A 95 10.80 -2.84 8.15
CA VAL A 95 11.08 -1.80 7.15
C VAL A 95 12.22 -2.26 6.25
N MET A 96 12.01 -2.20 4.95
CA MET A 96 13.01 -2.47 3.91
C MET A 96 13.27 -1.18 3.12
N MET A 97 14.52 -0.71 3.15
CA MET A 97 14.93 0.44 2.34
C MET A 97 15.43 -0.06 0.99
N MET A 98 14.52 -0.19 0.04
CA MET A 98 14.81 -0.65 -1.32
C MET A 98 13.71 -0.25 -2.30
N SER A 99 14.01 -0.35 -3.59
CA SER A 99 13.01 -0.12 -4.63
C SER A 99 11.94 -1.22 -4.61
N ALA A 100 10.65 -0.82 -4.69
CA ALA A 100 9.53 -1.75 -4.83
C ALA A 100 9.67 -2.67 -6.05
N PHE A 101 10.40 -2.24 -7.09
CA PHE A 101 10.64 -3.04 -8.30
C PHE A 101 11.73 -4.12 -8.14
N GLN A 102 12.44 -4.13 -7.01
CA GLN A 102 13.53 -5.07 -6.72
C GLN A 102 13.21 -6.00 -5.54
N ILE A 103 11.99 -5.92 -4.99
CA ILE A 103 11.59 -6.63 -3.75
C ILE A 103 11.66 -8.15 -3.88
N PHE A 104 11.38 -8.69 -5.08
CA PHE A 104 11.26 -10.13 -5.30
C PHE A 104 12.56 -10.93 -5.04
N ASN A 105 13.71 -10.26 -5.02
CA ASN A 105 14.98 -10.88 -4.67
C ASN A 105 15.19 -10.95 -3.14
N SER A 106 14.26 -10.43 -2.36
CA SER A 106 14.38 -10.41 -0.90
C SER A 106 13.71 -11.60 -0.25
N ARG A 107 14.49 -12.49 0.36
CA ARG A 107 13.98 -13.58 1.18
C ARG A 107 12.98 -13.10 2.24
N ARG A 108 13.24 -11.95 2.86
CA ARG A 108 12.36 -11.37 3.87
C ARG A 108 10.95 -11.08 3.36
N LEU A 109 10.79 -10.74 2.07
CA LEU A 109 9.48 -10.54 1.46
C LEU A 109 8.67 -11.85 1.46
N HIS A 110 9.31 -12.94 1.04
CA HIS A 110 8.67 -14.26 0.94
C HIS A 110 8.40 -14.87 2.31
N ASP A 111 9.36 -14.77 3.25
CA ASP A 111 9.20 -15.27 4.63
C ASP A 111 8.08 -14.54 5.39
N ALA A 112 7.82 -13.27 5.04
CA ALA A 112 6.77 -12.47 5.64
C ALA A 112 5.40 -12.62 4.94
N GLY A 113 5.34 -13.17 3.73
CA GLY A 113 4.08 -13.40 2.99
C GLY A 113 3.36 -14.69 3.39
N PRO A 114 2.26 -15.06 2.72
CA PRO A 114 1.49 -14.20 1.83
C PRO A 114 0.82 -13.04 2.58
N TYR A 115 0.40 -12.02 1.80
CA TYR A 115 -0.20 -10.79 2.34
C TYR A 115 -1.70 -10.73 2.03
N ASP A 116 -2.48 -10.37 3.05
CA ASP A 116 -3.93 -10.18 2.93
C ASP A 116 -4.27 -8.84 2.28
N ILE A 117 -3.43 -7.82 2.53
CA ILE A 117 -3.56 -6.49 1.96
C ILE A 117 -2.20 -6.03 1.44
N ILE A 118 -2.17 -5.57 0.19
CA ILE A 118 -0.99 -4.94 -0.41
C ILE A 118 -1.37 -3.53 -0.83
N PHE A 119 -0.78 -2.52 -0.19
CA PHE A 119 -0.88 -1.13 -0.66
C PHE A 119 0.20 -0.87 -1.70
N ALA A 120 -0.22 -0.31 -2.85
CA ALA A 120 0.64 0.06 -3.96
C ALA A 120 0.34 1.50 -4.38
N ASP A 121 1.03 2.45 -3.74
CA ASP A 121 0.81 3.88 -3.87
C ASP A 121 2.07 4.60 -4.41
N PRO A 122 2.42 4.36 -5.69
CA PRO A 122 3.61 4.94 -6.29
C PRO A 122 3.46 6.47 -6.48
N PRO A 123 4.59 7.21 -6.52
CA PRO A 123 4.53 8.64 -6.85
C PRO A 123 3.97 8.85 -8.26
N TYR A 124 3.06 9.81 -8.43
CA TYR A 124 2.40 10.08 -9.71
C TYR A 124 3.35 10.26 -10.91
N PRO A 125 4.48 10.98 -10.79
CA PRO A 125 5.41 11.11 -11.90
C PRO A 125 5.93 9.78 -12.45
N LEU A 126 5.95 8.72 -11.65
CA LEU A 126 6.30 7.39 -12.12
C LEU A 126 5.24 6.84 -13.08
N LEU A 127 3.97 7.02 -12.76
CA LEU A 127 2.85 6.51 -13.54
C LEU A 127 2.53 7.36 -14.77
N ASP A 128 2.88 8.66 -14.74
CA ASP A 128 2.69 9.56 -15.86
C ASP A 128 3.59 9.18 -17.07
N MET A 129 4.61 8.35 -16.85
CA MET A 129 5.48 7.85 -17.92
C MET A 129 5.03 6.44 -18.37
N PRO A 130 4.85 6.18 -19.70
CA PRO A 130 4.42 4.86 -20.19
C PRO A 130 5.28 3.69 -19.70
N ARG A 131 6.61 3.87 -19.66
CA ARG A 131 7.53 2.85 -19.12
C ARG A 131 7.33 2.63 -17.62
N GLY A 132 7.03 3.68 -16.87
CA GLY A 132 6.77 3.62 -15.44
C GLY A 132 5.47 2.88 -15.13
N LEU A 133 4.39 3.22 -15.83
CA LEU A 133 3.11 2.53 -15.73
C LEU A 133 3.26 1.03 -16.07
N GLY A 134 3.85 0.69 -17.21
CA GLY A 134 4.04 -0.71 -17.58
C GLY A 134 4.89 -1.51 -16.58
N ARG A 135 5.90 -0.88 -15.94
CA ARG A 135 6.65 -1.52 -14.85
C ARG A 135 5.80 -1.72 -13.61
N PHE A 136 4.92 -0.77 -13.31
CA PHE A 136 4.00 -0.84 -12.16
C PHE A 136 2.98 -1.96 -12.35
N LEU A 137 2.35 -2.05 -13.52
CA LEU A 137 1.40 -3.14 -13.82
C LEU A 137 2.07 -4.53 -13.72
N ARG A 138 3.29 -4.68 -14.27
CA ARG A 138 4.06 -5.92 -14.11
C ARG A 138 4.44 -6.21 -12.65
N LEU A 139 4.73 -5.19 -11.85
CA LEU A 139 4.95 -5.37 -10.40
C LEU A 139 3.72 -5.96 -9.74
N LEU A 140 2.52 -5.45 -10.04
CA LEU A 140 1.26 -5.93 -9.47
C LEU A 140 0.98 -7.39 -9.86
N ASP A 141 1.12 -7.74 -11.14
CA ASP A 141 0.93 -9.11 -11.61
C ASP A 141 1.92 -10.09 -10.97
N ARG A 142 3.18 -9.67 -10.86
CA ARG A 142 4.23 -10.48 -10.26
C ARG A 142 3.99 -10.77 -8.77
N LEU A 143 3.32 -9.90 -8.03
CA LEU A 143 2.92 -10.17 -6.64
C LEU A 143 2.01 -11.42 -6.53
N VAL A 144 1.19 -11.65 -7.55
CA VAL A 144 0.33 -12.84 -7.63
C VAL A 144 1.12 -14.06 -8.09
N GLU A 145 1.95 -13.91 -9.10
CA GLU A 145 2.77 -14.99 -9.69
C GLU A 145 3.74 -15.59 -8.65
N GLU A 146 4.34 -14.75 -7.82
CA GLU A 146 5.25 -15.14 -6.73
C GLU A 146 4.51 -15.64 -5.47
N GLY A 147 3.17 -15.76 -5.52
CA GLY A 147 2.38 -16.24 -4.38
C GLY A 147 2.31 -15.29 -3.20
N LEU A 148 2.61 -14.01 -3.40
CA LEU A 148 2.68 -13.02 -2.32
C LEU A 148 1.30 -12.43 -1.96
N LEU A 149 0.32 -12.46 -2.85
CA LEU A 149 -1.06 -12.11 -2.55
C LEU A 149 -1.82 -13.34 -2.04
N ALA A 150 -2.38 -13.25 -0.83
CA ALA A 150 -3.23 -14.30 -0.27
C ALA A 150 -4.44 -14.59 -1.19
N PRO A 151 -5.04 -15.80 -1.13
CA PRO A 151 -6.16 -16.18 -2.00
C PRO A 151 -7.29 -15.15 -2.01
N ASP A 152 -7.71 -14.68 -0.84
CA ASP A 152 -8.74 -13.65 -0.66
C ASP A 152 -8.17 -12.24 -0.47
N GLY A 153 -6.89 -12.06 -0.74
CA GLY A 153 -6.17 -10.82 -0.56
C GLY A 153 -6.64 -9.70 -1.48
N ARG A 154 -6.28 -8.48 -1.12
CA ARG A 154 -6.56 -7.27 -1.90
C ARG A 154 -5.28 -6.49 -2.17
N VAL A 155 -5.13 -6.08 -3.42
CA VAL A 155 -4.18 -5.02 -3.77
C VAL A 155 -4.96 -3.72 -3.85
N VAL A 156 -4.53 -2.70 -3.12
CA VAL A 156 -5.08 -1.35 -3.18
C VAL A 156 -4.08 -0.48 -3.91
N ALA A 157 -4.38 -0.20 -5.17
CA ALA A 157 -3.54 0.63 -6.04
C ALA A 157 -4.12 2.03 -6.19
N ARG A 158 -3.25 3.04 -6.24
CA ARG A 158 -3.65 4.43 -6.35
C ARG A 158 -2.93 5.14 -7.51
N CYS A 159 -3.69 5.91 -8.28
CA CYS A 159 -3.15 6.71 -9.39
C CYS A 159 -3.99 7.97 -9.63
N ARG A 160 -3.64 8.75 -10.65
CA ARG A 160 -4.54 9.77 -11.19
C ARG A 160 -5.70 9.10 -11.96
N PRO A 161 -6.87 9.75 -12.05
CA PRO A 161 -7.96 9.24 -12.86
C PRO A 161 -7.55 9.00 -14.32
N GLY A 162 -7.99 7.85 -14.86
CA GLY A 162 -7.73 7.48 -16.26
C GLY A 162 -6.31 7.00 -16.57
N VAL A 163 -5.43 6.87 -15.57
CA VAL A 163 -4.06 6.37 -15.78
C VAL A 163 -3.98 4.85 -15.77
N MET A 164 -4.73 4.21 -14.86
CA MET A 164 -4.67 2.75 -14.72
C MET A 164 -5.30 2.03 -15.92
N ARG A 165 -4.56 1.12 -16.50
CA ARG A 165 -4.99 0.27 -17.62
C ARG A 165 -5.27 -1.13 -17.09
N LEU A 166 -6.48 -1.32 -16.57
CA LEU A 166 -6.88 -2.58 -15.94
C LEU A 166 -6.86 -3.76 -16.91
N GLU A 167 -7.10 -3.50 -18.20
CA GLU A 167 -7.04 -4.48 -19.28
C GLU A 167 -5.64 -5.04 -19.51
N GLU A 168 -4.60 -4.31 -19.13
CA GLU A 168 -3.20 -4.77 -19.23
C GLU A 168 -2.79 -5.70 -18.06
N LEU A 169 -3.56 -5.74 -16.96
CA LEU A 169 -3.31 -6.66 -15.85
C LEU A 169 -3.66 -8.09 -16.24
N GLN A 170 -2.73 -9.01 -16.06
CA GLN A 170 -2.89 -10.41 -16.43
C GLN A 170 -3.41 -11.26 -15.26
N GLN A 171 -2.99 -10.97 -14.04
CA GLN A 171 -3.25 -11.77 -12.86
C GLN A 171 -4.32 -11.17 -11.93
N LEU A 172 -4.63 -9.88 -12.11
CA LEU A 172 -5.52 -9.13 -11.23
C LEU A 172 -6.73 -8.58 -11.99
N GLU A 173 -7.86 -8.49 -11.28
CA GLU A 173 -9.08 -7.83 -11.74
C GLU A 173 -9.57 -6.83 -10.68
N SER A 174 -10.23 -5.77 -11.12
CA SER A 174 -10.82 -4.78 -10.22
C SER A 174 -12.14 -5.28 -9.68
N VAL A 175 -12.30 -5.27 -8.35
CA VAL A 175 -13.58 -5.53 -7.68
C VAL A 175 -14.28 -4.24 -7.32
N ARG A 176 -13.54 -3.13 -7.25
CA ARG A 176 -14.07 -1.81 -6.95
C ARG A 176 -13.08 -0.74 -7.37
N ALA A 177 -13.59 0.38 -7.87
CA ALA A 177 -12.82 1.60 -8.10
C ALA A 177 -13.55 2.79 -7.47
N GLU A 178 -12.82 3.71 -6.89
CA GLU A 178 -13.34 4.92 -6.26
C GLU A 178 -12.53 6.13 -6.67
N GLN A 179 -13.21 7.18 -7.13
CA GLN A 179 -12.57 8.46 -7.39
C GLN A 179 -12.79 9.41 -6.22
N VAL A 180 -11.70 9.92 -5.65
CA VAL A 180 -11.71 10.88 -4.54
C VAL A 180 -10.88 12.10 -4.94
N GLY A 181 -11.53 13.14 -5.43
CA GLY A 181 -10.87 14.32 -5.99
C GLY A 181 -10.07 13.98 -7.24
N ASP A 182 -8.79 14.27 -7.23
CA ASP A 182 -7.81 14.01 -8.29
C ASP A 182 -7.09 12.65 -8.17
N THR A 183 -7.67 11.75 -7.40
CA THR A 183 -7.12 10.43 -7.12
C THR A 183 -8.15 9.35 -7.44
N GLU A 184 -7.71 8.28 -8.08
CA GLU A 184 -8.48 7.07 -8.29
C GLU A 184 -7.84 5.92 -7.52
N VAL A 185 -8.66 5.14 -6.80
CA VAL A 185 -8.25 4.02 -5.96
C VAL A 185 -8.89 2.75 -6.47
N PHE A 186 -8.08 1.78 -6.81
CA PHE A 186 -8.51 0.47 -7.27
C PHE A 186 -8.33 -0.57 -6.17
N PHE A 187 -9.36 -1.37 -5.95
CA PHE A 187 -9.31 -2.56 -5.11
C PHE A 187 -9.28 -3.76 -6.03
N LEU A 188 -8.12 -4.41 -6.10
CA LEU A 188 -7.88 -5.52 -7.01
C LEU A 188 -7.84 -6.84 -6.23
N LYS A 189 -8.30 -7.90 -6.86
CA LYS A 189 -8.14 -9.28 -6.39
C LYS A 189 -7.50 -10.14 -7.48
N ARG A 190 -7.04 -11.32 -7.12
CA ARG A 190 -6.59 -12.33 -8.08
C ARG A 190 -7.72 -12.69 -9.05
N LYS A 191 -7.43 -12.74 -10.34
CA LYS A 191 -8.37 -13.29 -11.32
C LYS A 191 -8.67 -14.75 -11.00
N THR A 192 -9.94 -15.12 -11.02
CA THR A 192 -10.33 -16.53 -10.99
C THR A 192 -9.95 -17.13 -12.32
N ARG A 193 -9.07 -18.13 -12.32
CA ARG A 193 -8.82 -18.90 -13.55
C ARG A 193 -10.12 -19.56 -13.96
N ALA A 194 -10.62 -19.26 -15.17
CA ALA A 194 -11.66 -20.09 -15.77
C ALA A 194 -11.11 -21.52 -15.88
N GLN A 195 -11.83 -22.46 -15.27
CA GLN A 195 -11.56 -23.89 -15.42
C GLN A 195 -11.86 -24.31 -16.85
#